data_af1aa38ed431434b1999aa8230422a0a
#
_entry.id   af1aa38ed431434b1999aa8230422a0a
#
_cell.length_a   1.000
_cell.length_b   1.000
_cell.length_c   1.000
_cell.angle_alpha   90.00
_cell.angle_beta   90.00
_cell.angle_gamma   90.00
#
_symmetry.space_group_name_H-M   'P 1'
#
loop_
_entity.id
_entity.type
_entity.pdbx_description
1 polymer ?
#
loop_
_entity_poly.entity_id
_entity_poly.type
_entity_poly.pdbx_seq_one_letter_code
_entity_poly.pdbx_strand_id
1 'polypeptide(L)'
;MTNEGTQSSWPDDVRTLAIDIGGSGIKASVLDPHGSLLVDRVRVDTPYPCPPARLVATLVSLADDLPDAHRASIGFPGLVRDGRVFTIPSLSRATYDGPQDPDLAAQWERFDLGSALAEVMDIPTLIVNDADMQGCAVIRGEGMEFVITLGTGIGTGLFHHGTLLPHLELSHGPFRDGKDVDRALGNVERKKIGRKRWRKRVSQAIEAFDAVIHFDRIYVGGGNAKHLEIDDIGPKGEIVSNAAGVIGGVRLWDMVEATAQRRG
;
A
#
# COMPACT_ATOMS: atom_id res chain seq x y z
N MET A 1 -12.75 16.95 33.13
CA MET A 1 -11.56 16.08 32.91
C MET A 1 -10.88 16.65 31.69
N THR A 2 -9.79 17.35 31.87
CA THR A 2 -9.01 17.94 30.81
C THR A 2 -8.34 16.80 30.04
N ASN A 3 -8.67 16.69 28.74
CA ASN A 3 -8.04 15.79 27.81
C ASN A 3 -6.58 16.26 27.65
N GLU A 4 -5.65 15.67 28.38
CA GLU A 4 -4.23 15.85 28.13
C GLU A 4 -3.97 15.18 26.77
N GLY A 5 -3.95 16.01 25.72
CA GLY A 5 -3.55 15.59 24.39
C GLY A 5 -2.18 14.94 24.48
N THR A 6 -2.10 13.68 24.14
CA THR A 6 -0.85 12.93 24.04
C THR A 6 0.05 13.67 23.05
N GLN A 7 1.13 14.26 23.56
CA GLN A 7 2.14 14.94 22.78
C GLN A 7 2.78 13.90 21.84
N SER A 8 2.77 14.15 20.54
CA SER A 8 3.52 13.34 19.55
C SER A 8 4.99 13.29 19.96
N SER A 9 5.65 12.16 19.74
CA SER A 9 7.10 12.03 19.97
C SER A 9 7.93 12.80 18.93
N TRP A 10 7.28 13.33 17.90
CA TRP A 10 7.92 14.06 16.80
C TRP A 10 7.83 15.58 16.99
N PRO A 11 8.76 16.35 16.39
CA PRO A 11 8.69 17.79 16.36
C PRO A 11 7.45 18.26 15.56
N ASP A 12 6.96 19.47 15.85
CA ASP A 12 5.78 20.05 15.20
C ASP A 12 5.94 20.18 13.67
N ASP A 13 7.17 20.27 13.18
CA ASP A 13 7.55 20.37 11.77
C ASP A 13 8.07 19.05 11.20
N VAL A 14 7.67 17.90 11.77
CA VAL A 14 8.14 16.58 11.33
C VAL A 14 7.90 16.39 9.83
N ARG A 15 8.95 15.99 9.14
CA ARG A 15 8.92 15.70 7.70
C ARG A 15 8.97 14.21 7.47
N THR A 16 8.09 13.72 6.62
CA THR A 16 7.99 12.29 6.28
C THR A 16 8.37 12.07 4.82
N LEU A 17 9.44 11.32 4.59
CA LEU A 17 9.74 10.76 3.27
C LEU A 17 8.74 9.63 3.00
N ALA A 18 7.91 9.78 1.97
CA ALA A 18 6.97 8.75 1.57
C ALA A 18 7.33 8.21 0.18
N ILE A 19 7.53 6.88 0.10
CA ILE A 19 7.92 6.17 -1.11
C ILE A 19 6.84 5.13 -1.45
N ASP A 20 6.38 5.14 -2.70
CA ASP A 20 5.44 4.18 -3.27
C ASP A 20 6.17 3.35 -4.34
N ILE A 21 6.42 2.08 -4.04
CA ILE A 21 7.14 1.16 -4.93
C ILE A 21 6.13 0.40 -5.78
N GLY A 22 6.09 0.72 -7.06
CA GLY A 22 5.30 -0.03 -8.04
C GLY A 22 6.15 -0.95 -8.91
N GLY A 23 5.53 -1.89 -9.61
CA GLY A 23 6.24 -2.79 -10.52
C GLY A 23 6.93 -2.10 -11.70
N SER A 24 6.45 -0.91 -12.14
CA SER A 24 7.03 -0.18 -13.29
C SER A 24 7.71 1.13 -12.90
N GLY A 25 7.60 1.57 -11.67
CA GLY A 25 8.20 2.82 -11.23
C GLY A 25 8.00 3.06 -9.75
N ILE A 26 8.98 3.74 -9.17
CA ILE A 26 9.04 4.13 -7.78
C ILE A 26 8.80 5.63 -7.71
N LYS A 27 7.91 6.05 -6.84
CA LYS A 27 7.57 7.46 -6.63
C LYS A 27 7.91 7.85 -5.20
N ALA A 28 8.43 9.06 -5.02
CA ALA A 28 8.73 9.59 -3.69
C ALA A 28 8.40 11.07 -3.60
N SER A 29 8.15 11.51 -2.39
CA SER A 29 8.09 12.93 -2.01
C SER A 29 8.30 13.07 -0.51
N VAL A 30 8.59 14.29 -0.06
CA VAL A 30 8.61 14.66 1.36
C VAL A 30 7.35 15.45 1.69
N LEU A 31 6.71 15.07 2.79
CA LEU A 31 5.45 15.66 3.26
C LEU A 31 5.62 16.33 4.61
N ASP A 32 4.83 17.37 4.84
CA ASP A 32 4.64 17.99 6.13
C ASP A 32 3.77 17.12 7.08
N PRO A 33 3.59 17.48 8.35
CA PRO A 33 2.77 16.72 9.30
C PRO A 33 1.30 16.57 8.89
N HIS A 34 0.81 17.47 8.03
CA HIS A 34 -0.57 17.48 7.55
C HIS A 34 -0.77 16.66 6.26
N GLY A 35 0.32 16.09 5.71
CA GLY A 35 0.29 15.33 4.47
C GLY A 35 0.35 16.20 3.20
N SER A 36 0.70 17.48 3.32
CA SER A 36 0.95 18.35 2.17
C SER A 36 2.34 18.08 1.61
N LEU A 37 2.45 18.07 0.28
CA LEU A 37 3.74 17.90 -0.39
C LEU A 37 4.63 19.12 -0.17
N LEU A 38 5.83 18.92 0.37
CA LEU A 38 6.85 19.97 0.48
C LEU A 38 7.62 20.16 -0.84
N VAL A 39 7.64 19.12 -1.67
CA VAL A 39 8.23 19.12 -3.01
C VAL A 39 7.36 18.29 -3.96
N ASP A 40 7.49 18.57 -5.25
CA ASP A 40 6.83 17.75 -6.28
C ASP A 40 7.29 16.28 -6.19
N ARG A 41 6.40 15.37 -6.57
CA ARG A 41 6.72 13.95 -6.59
C ARG A 41 7.79 13.67 -7.64
N VAL A 42 8.85 13.03 -7.23
CA VAL A 42 9.84 12.45 -8.13
C VAL A 42 9.47 11.02 -8.50
N ARG A 43 9.94 10.56 -9.64
CA ARG A 43 9.72 9.21 -10.13
C ARG A 43 10.96 8.67 -10.82
N VAL A 44 11.33 7.44 -10.47
CA VAL A 44 12.31 6.65 -11.20
C VAL A 44 11.68 5.34 -11.69
N ASP A 45 12.25 4.72 -12.69
CA ASP A 45 11.81 3.41 -13.14
C ASP A 45 12.26 2.33 -12.13
N THR A 46 11.40 1.35 -11.89
CA THR A 46 11.76 0.19 -11.06
C THR A 46 12.86 -0.59 -11.76
N PRO A 47 14.02 -0.82 -11.11
CA PRO A 47 15.12 -1.55 -11.74
C PRO A 47 14.77 -3.02 -11.91
N TYR A 48 15.19 -3.62 -13.02
CA TYR A 48 15.11 -5.05 -13.26
C TYR A 48 16.46 -5.59 -13.78
N PRO A 49 16.92 -6.78 -13.31
CA PRO A 49 16.42 -7.49 -12.13
C PRO A 49 16.54 -6.64 -10.86
N CYS A 50 15.68 -6.89 -9.87
CA CYS A 50 15.63 -6.09 -8.64
C CYS A 50 15.92 -6.92 -7.38
N PRO A 51 17.17 -7.29 -7.12
CA PRO A 51 17.53 -7.89 -5.83
C PRO A 51 17.42 -6.85 -4.69
N PRO A 52 17.28 -7.28 -3.42
CA PRO A 52 17.14 -6.39 -2.27
C PRO A 52 18.15 -5.26 -2.21
N ALA A 53 19.43 -5.56 -2.37
CA ALA A 53 20.52 -4.56 -2.33
C ALA A 53 20.36 -3.47 -3.41
N ARG A 54 19.88 -3.86 -4.62
CA ARG A 54 19.64 -2.89 -5.70
C ARG A 54 18.45 -1.99 -5.40
N LEU A 55 17.39 -2.54 -4.80
CA LEU A 55 16.26 -1.72 -4.38
C LEU A 55 16.69 -0.73 -3.31
N VAL A 56 17.38 -1.18 -2.25
CA VAL A 56 17.89 -0.31 -1.19
C VAL A 56 18.72 0.83 -1.78
N ALA A 57 19.69 0.53 -2.64
CA ALA A 57 20.53 1.56 -3.29
C ALA A 57 19.70 2.53 -4.14
N THR A 58 18.67 2.04 -4.84
CA THR A 58 17.76 2.89 -5.64
C THR A 58 16.95 3.83 -4.77
N LEU A 59 16.43 3.34 -3.62
CA LEU A 59 15.63 4.15 -2.71
C LEU A 59 16.46 5.21 -1.99
N VAL A 60 17.70 4.88 -1.60
CA VAL A 60 18.64 5.83 -1.00
C VAL A 60 18.99 6.93 -2.00
N SER A 61 19.39 6.57 -3.22
CA SER A 61 19.68 7.56 -4.27
C SER A 61 18.50 8.46 -4.59
N LEU A 62 17.27 7.92 -4.54
CA LEU A 62 16.06 8.71 -4.73
C LEU A 62 15.79 9.65 -3.55
N ALA A 63 16.14 9.25 -2.33
CA ALA A 63 16.01 10.06 -1.13
C ALA A 63 17.03 11.20 -1.10
N ASP A 64 18.26 10.96 -1.58
CA ASP A 64 19.34 11.96 -1.63
C ASP A 64 18.99 13.17 -2.53
N ASP A 65 18.08 12.99 -3.50
CA ASP A 65 17.58 14.06 -4.37
C ASP A 65 16.42 14.87 -3.75
N LEU A 66 15.97 14.51 -2.54
CA LEU A 66 14.84 15.10 -1.84
C LEU A 66 15.31 15.86 -0.57
N PRO A 67 14.48 16.78 -0.03
CA PRO A 67 14.78 17.43 1.25
C PRO A 67 14.90 16.41 2.39
N ASP A 68 15.74 16.71 3.38
CA ASP A 68 15.90 15.90 4.59
C ASP A 68 14.54 15.61 5.25
N ALA A 69 14.37 14.37 5.68
CA ALA A 69 13.20 13.90 6.40
C ALA A 69 13.58 13.34 7.78
N HIS A 70 12.63 13.36 8.71
CA HIS A 70 12.85 12.84 10.06
C HIS A 70 12.45 11.37 10.19
N ARG A 71 11.63 10.88 9.25
CA ARG A 71 11.10 9.51 9.22
C ARG A 71 10.72 9.11 7.79
N ALA A 72 10.65 7.81 7.50
CA ALA A 72 10.25 7.31 6.19
C ALA A 72 9.09 6.32 6.27
N SER A 73 8.23 6.33 5.24
CA SER A 73 7.15 5.38 5.01
C SER A 73 7.25 4.81 3.61
N ILE A 74 7.30 3.49 3.50
CA ILE A 74 7.51 2.78 2.24
C ILE A 74 6.29 1.89 1.96
N GLY A 75 5.58 2.17 0.86
CA GLY A 75 4.58 1.27 0.29
C GLY A 75 5.27 0.24 -0.61
N PHE A 76 5.14 -1.03 -0.29
CA PHE A 76 5.86 -2.13 -0.91
C PHE A 76 4.90 -3.08 -1.66
N PRO A 77 5.19 -3.49 -2.91
CA PRO A 77 4.29 -4.29 -3.72
C PRO A 77 4.37 -5.79 -3.39
N GLY A 78 4.05 -6.17 -2.16
CA GLY A 78 4.08 -7.54 -1.69
C GLY A 78 3.71 -7.67 -0.22
N LEU A 79 3.76 -8.91 0.29
CA LEU A 79 3.47 -9.18 1.70
C LEU A 79 4.67 -8.79 2.57
N VAL A 80 4.45 -7.82 3.46
CA VAL A 80 5.42 -7.36 4.46
C VAL A 80 4.81 -7.49 5.85
N ARG A 81 5.59 -7.93 6.81
CA ARG A 81 5.25 -7.91 8.24
C ARG A 81 6.49 -7.56 9.06
N ASP A 82 6.33 -6.62 9.98
CA ASP A 82 7.40 -6.17 10.87
C ASP A 82 8.70 -5.81 10.10
N GLY A 83 8.56 -5.10 8.97
CA GLY A 83 9.66 -4.69 8.10
C GLY A 83 10.26 -5.78 7.22
N ARG A 84 9.81 -7.05 7.36
CA ARG A 84 10.32 -8.20 6.61
C ARG A 84 9.44 -8.57 5.43
N VAL A 85 10.07 -8.84 4.30
CA VAL A 85 9.40 -9.28 3.08
C VAL A 85 9.11 -10.78 3.14
N PHE A 86 7.87 -11.18 2.86
CA PHE A 86 7.46 -12.59 2.79
C PHE A 86 7.19 -13.04 1.36
N THR A 87 6.54 -12.20 0.56
CA THR A 87 6.32 -12.49 -0.86
C THR A 87 6.48 -11.22 -1.68
N ILE A 88 7.00 -11.35 -2.89
CA ILE A 88 7.16 -10.23 -3.81
C ILE A 88 7.08 -10.70 -5.28
N PRO A 89 5.88 -10.93 -5.80
CA PRO A 89 5.73 -11.45 -7.16
C PRO A 89 6.23 -10.52 -8.26
N SER A 90 6.19 -9.21 -8.05
CA SER A 90 6.57 -8.20 -9.05
C SER A 90 8.09 -8.04 -9.16
N LEU A 91 8.82 -7.86 -8.05
CA LEU A 91 10.26 -7.59 -8.07
C LEU A 91 11.13 -8.85 -8.12
N SER A 92 10.55 -10.03 -7.93
CA SER A 92 11.25 -11.31 -8.11
C SER A 92 11.27 -11.79 -9.58
N ARG A 93 11.39 -10.87 -10.52
CA ARG A 93 11.45 -11.15 -11.96
C ARG A 93 12.73 -10.58 -12.56
N ALA A 94 13.26 -11.23 -13.60
CA ALA A 94 14.42 -10.70 -14.31
C ALA A 94 14.10 -9.46 -15.17
N THR A 95 12.83 -9.36 -15.64
CA THR A 95 12.29 -8.21 -16.40
C THR A 95 10.88 -7.93 -15.95
N TYR A 96 10.38 -6.71 -16.19
CA TYR A 96 9.03 -6.27 -15.78
C TYR A 96 7.90 -7.26 -16.14
N ASP A 97 7.89 -7.76 -17.37
CA ASP A 97 6.86 -8.69 -17.87
C ASP A 97 7.32 -10.15 -17.89
N GLY A 98 8.53 -10.43 -17.37
CA GLY A 98 9.13 -11.75 -17.35
C GLY A 98 8.49 -12.72 -16.36
N PRO A 99 8.82 -14.00 -16.44
CA PRO A 99 8.47 -14.96 -15.41
C PRO A 99 9.17 -14.63 -14.09
N GLN A 100 8.64 -15.17 -13.00
CA GLN A 100 9.30 -15.09 -11.71
C GLN A 100 10.62 -15.88 -11.74
N ASP A 101 11.66 -15.31 -11.18
CA ASP A 101 12.98 -15.91 -11.03
C ASP A 101 13.10 -16.47 -9.61
N PRO A 102 13.26 -17.82 -9.45
CA PRO A 102 13.33 -18.45 -8.14
C PRO A 102 14.53 -17.98 -7.28
N ASP A 103 15.68 -17.72 -7.91
CA ASP A 103 16.90 -17.31 -7.21
C ASP A 103 16.75 -15.87 -6.70
N LEU A 104 16.09 -15.03 -7.47
CA LEU A 104 15.76 -13.67 -7.06
C LEU A 104 14.68 -13.67 -5.98
N ALA A 105 13.67 -14.53 -6.08
CA ALA A 105 12.65 -14.70 -5.06
C ALA A 105 13.24 -15.16 -3.72
N ALA A 106 14.21 -16.08 -3.76
CA ALA A 106 14.91 -16.56 -2.57
C ALA A 106 15.71 -15.46 -1.87
N GLN A 107 16.28 -14.51 -2.60
CA GLN A 107 16.99 -13.35 -2.01
C GLN A 107 16.04 -12.43 -1.24
N TRP A 108 14.77 -12.36 -1.64
CA TRP A 108 13.75 -11.56 -0.98
C TRP A 108 13.12 -12.26 0.23
N GLU A 109 13.20 -13.57 0.31
CA GLU A 109 12.54 -14.33 1.37
C GLU A 109 13.04 -13.90 2.75
N ARG A 110 12.13 -13.36 3.56
CA ARG A 110 12.40 -12.83 4.91
C ARG A 110 13.49 -11.74 4.98
N PHE A 111 13.82 -11.11 3.86
CA PHE A 111 14.73 -9.97 3.87
C PHE A 111 14.17 -8.85 4.74
N ASP A 112 14.97 -8.35 5.67
CA ASP A 112 14.62 -7.27 6.59
C ASP A 112 14.86 -5.91 5.91
N LEU A 113 13.91 -5.55 5.04
CA LEU A 113 14.00 -4.32 4.27
C LEU A 113 13.85 -3.08 5.17
N GLY A 114 13.04 -3.20 6.26
CA GLY A 114 12.84 -2.12 7.21
C GLY A 114 14.13 -1.72 7.90
N SER A 115 14.81 -2.69 8.51
CA SER A 115 16.10 -2.44 9.18
C SER A 115 17.18 -1.98 8.20
N ALA A 116 17.25 -2.58 7.01
CA ALA A 116 18.24 -2.22 6.00
C ALA A 116 18.09 -0.76 5.52
N LEU A 117 16.86 -0.28 5.33
CA LEU A 117 16.61 1.11 4.95
C LEU A 117 16.81 2.07 6.12
N ALA A 118 16.35 1.72 7.32
CA ALA A 118 16.55 2.55 8.50
C ALA A 118 18.03 2.77 8.81
N GLU A 119 18.86 1.73 8.66
CA GLU A 119 20.31 1.80 8.86
C GLU A 119 20.98 2.71 7.83
N VAL A 120 20.67 2.56 6.54
CA VAL A 120 21.37 3.32 5.49
C VAL A 120 20.87 4.76 5.39
N MET A 121 19.58 5.01 5.62
CA MET A 121 18.99 6.36 5.61
C MET A 121 19.19 7.11 6.93
N ASP A 122 19.62 6.43 8.00
CA ASP A 122 19.77 6.97 9.37
C ASP A 122 18.48 7.66 9.90
N ILE A 123 17.31 7.15 9.48
CA ILE A 123 16.00 7.61 9.98
C ILE A 123 15.06 6.43 10.22
N PRO A 124 14.16 6.54 11.20
CA PRO A 124 13.13 5.54 11.43
C PRO A 124 12.31 5.28 10.18
N THR A 125 12.16 4.01 9.79
CA THR A 125 11.51 3.61 8.54
C THR A 125 10.42 2.57 8.80
N LEU A 126 9.20 2.85 8.32
CA LEU A 126 8.09 1.91 8.31
C LEU A 126 7.85 1.38 6.89
N ILE A 127 7.64 0.08 6.79
CA ILE A 127 7.30 -0.57 5.52
C ILE A 127 5.98 -1.33 5.67
N VAL A 128 5.05 -1.06 4.78
CA VAL A 128 3.76 -1.74 4.69
C VAL A 128 3.47 -2.08 3.22
N ASN A 129 2.45 -2.90 2.98
CA ASN A 129 1.97 -3.10 1.61
C ASN A 129 1.50 -1.77 1.00
N ASP A 130 1.60 -1.61 -0.32
CA ASP A 130 1.22 -0.39 -1.05
C ASP A 130 -0.28 -0.06 -0.91
N ALA A 131 -1.15 -1.08 -0.89
CA ALA A 131 -2.58 -0.87 -0.65
C ALA A 131 -2.88 -0.51 0.82
N ASP A 132 -2.13 -1.05 1.78
CA ASP A 132 -2.22 -0.66 3.18
C ASP A 132 -1.86 0.81 3.36
N MET A 133 -0.75 1.26 2.75
CA MET A 133 -0.34 2.67 2.82
C MET A 133 -1.39 3.59 2.17
N GLN A 134 -1.94 3.20 1.01
CA GLN A 134 -3.04 3.96 0.40
C GLN A 134 -4.27 4.00 1.31
N GLY A 135 -4.57 2.90 1.98
CA GLY A 135 -5.68 2.79 2.92
C GLY A 135 -5.56 3.75 4.09
N CYS A 136 -4.37 3.92 4.67
CA CYS A 136 -4.12 4.84 5.77
C CYS A 136 -4.61 6.28 5.47
N ALA A 137 -4.60 6.70 4.20
CA ALA A 137 -5.03 8.05 3.81
C ALA A 137 -6.55 8.23 3.75
N VAL A 138 -7.31 7.16 3.57
CA VAL A 138 -8.74 7.25 3.19
C VAL A 138 -9.70 6.78 4.27
N ILE A 139 -9.25 5.94 5.21
CA ILE A 139 -10.10 5.40 6.27
C ILE A 139 -10.54 6.50 7.23
N ARG A 140 -11.70 6.30 7.86
CA ARG A 140 -12.29 7.21 8.85
C ARG A 140 -11.95 6.82 10.29
N GLY A 141 -11.49 5.61 10.52
CA GLY A 141 -11.14 5.09 11.83
C GLY A 141 -12.32 4.53 12.62
N GLU A 142 -13.40 4.14 11.95
CA GLU A 142 -14.63 3.68 12.55
C GLU A 142 -14.96 2.24 12.13
N GLY A 143 -15.11 1.33 13.11
CA GLY A 143 -15.48 -0.06 12.86
C GLY A 143 -14.45 -0.83 12.03
N MET A 144 -14.94 -1.78 11.22
CA MET A 144 -14.15 -2.56 10.28
C MET A 144 -14.15 -1.87 8.91
N GLU A 145 -13.00 -1.41 8.46
CA GLU A 145 -12.83 -0.70 7.19
C GLU A 145 -11.96 -1.51 6.23
N PHE A 146 -12.43 -1.70 5.02
CA PHE A 146 -11.76 -2.48 3.99
C PHE A 146 -11.37 -1.57 2.83
N VAL A 147 -10.14 -1.72 2.34
CA VAL A 147 -9.62 -1.00 1.18
C VAL A 147 -9.32 -1.99 0.07
N ILE A 148 -9.75 -1.68 -1.14
CA ILE A 148 -9.39 -2.43 -2.35
C ILE A 148 -8.81 -1.48 -3.40
N THR A 149 -7.66 -1.80 -3.95
CA THR A 149 -7.03 -1.03 -5.02
C THR A 149 -7.10 -1.81 -6.33
N LEU A 150 -7.70 -1.21 -7.35
CA LEU A 150 -7.90 -1.81 -8.67
C LEU A 150 -6.89 -1.24 -9.66
N GLY A 151 -5.85 -2.02 -9.96
CA GLY A 151 -4.73 -1.61 -10.80
C GLY A 151 -4.32 -2.66 -11.82
N THR A 152 -3.01 -2.87 -11.99
CA THR A 152 -2.43 -4.00 -12.73
C THR A 152 -2.90 -5.31 -12.10
N GLY A 153 -2.79 -5.40 -10.77
CA GLY A 153 -3.39 -6.39 -9.89
C GLY A 153 -4.41 -5.75 -8.95
N ILE A 154 -4.75 -6.48 -7.90
CA ILE A 154 -5.71 -6.09 -6.86
C ILE A 154 -5.01 -6.10 -5.51
N GLY A 155 -4.81 -4.92 -4.92
CA GLY A 155 -4.33 -4.81 -3.54
C GLY A 155 -5.49 -4.72 -2.56
N THR A 156 -5.26 -5.15 -1.33
CA THR A 156 -6.25 -5.10 -0.25
C THR A 156 -5.62 -4.60 1.04
N GLY A 157 -6.36 -3.83 1.83
CA GLY A 157 -5.95 -3.38 3.17
C GLY A 157 -7.11 -3.50 4.14
N LEU A 158 -6.84 -3.85 5.39
CA LEU A 158 -7.86 -4.07 6.41
C LEU A 158 -7.53 -3.26 7.67
N PHE A 159 -8.53 -2.55 8.17
CA PHE A 159 -8.39 -1.65 9.32
C PHE A 159 -9.51 -1.89 10.31
N HIS A 160 -9.20 -1.74 11.60
CA HIS A 160 -10.20 -1.82 12.65
C HIS A 160 -10.02 -0.68 13.64
N HIS A 161 -11.04 0.17 13.78
CA HIS A 161 -11.00 1.37 14.62
C HIS A 161 -9.74 2.21 14.43
N GLY A 162 -9.40 2.50 13.17
CA GLY A 162 -8.24 3.31 12.80
C GLY A 162 -6.88 2.61 12.99
N THR A 163 -6.85 1.32 13.28
CA THR A 163 -5.63 0.53 13.37
C THR A 163 -5.47 -0.34 12.14
N LEU A 164 -4.32 -0.24 11.47
CA LEU A 164 -3.96 -1.15 10.39
C LEU A 164 -3.79 -2.57 10.95
N LEU A 165 -4.53 -3.53 10.40
CA LEU A 165 -4.37 -4.95 10.74
C LEU A 165 -3.20 -5.56 9.96
N PRO A 166 -2.66 -6.70 10.43
CA PRO A 166 -1.61 -7.40 9.69
C PRO A 166 -2.04 -7.66 8.24
N HIS A 167 -1.18 -7.34 7.28
CA HIS A 167 -1.49 -7.49 5.87
C HIS A 167 -1.91 -8.92 5.50
N LEU A 168 -3.00 -9.01 4.75
CA LEU A 168 -3.54 -10.24 4.20
C LEU A 168 -3.70 -10.11 2.69
N GLU A 169 -3.15 -11.07 1.94
CA GLU A 169 -3.30 -11.17 0.48
C GLU A 169 -4.69 -11.71 0.09
N LEU A 170 -5.75 -10.98 0.50
CA LEU A 170 -7.14 -11.42 0.31
C LEU A 170 -7.51 -11.56 -1.16
N SER A 171 -6.86 -10.81 -2.04
CA SER A 171 -7.04 -10.89 -3.49
C SER A 171 -6.55 -12.20 -4.11
N HIS A 172 -5.70 -12.95 -3.41
CA HIS A 172 -5.23 -14.28 -3.85
C HIS A 172 -6.19 -15.40 -3.46
N GLY A 173 -7.28 -15.08 -2.75
CA GLY A 173 -8.35 -16.04 -2.46
C GLY A 173 -9.07 -16.53 -3.72
N PRO A 174 -9.55 -17.80 -3.74
CA PRO A 174 -10.29 -18.36 -4.86
C PRO A 174 -11.56 -17.56 -5.12
N PHE A 175 -11.87 -17.28 -6.40
CA PHE A 175 -13.03 -16.47 -6.74
C PHE A 175 -13.94 -17.15 -7.78
N ARG A 176 -13.49 -17.30 -9.02
CA ARG A 176 -14.31 -17.87 -10.09
C ARG A 176 -13.49 -18.50 -11.20
N ASP A 177 -14.06 -19.51 -11.87
CA ASP A 177 -13.46 -20.13 -13.05
C ASP A 177 -11.99 -20.58 -12.84
N GLY A 178 -11.67 -21.05 -11.62
CA GLY A 178 -10.30 -21.45 -11.25
C GLY A 178 -9.31 -20.29 -11.08
N LYS A 179 -9.79 -19.04 -11.06
CA LYS A 179 -9.00 -17.84 -10.82
C LYS A 179 -9.23 -17.30 -9.40
N ASP A 180 -8.19 -16.72 -8.83
CA ASP A 180 -8.26 -15.83 -7.68
C ASP A 180 -8.89 -14.46 -8.07
N VAL A 181 -9.15 -13.61 -7.08
CA VAL A 181 -9.70 -12.28 -7.29
C VAL A 181 -8.76 -11.43 -8.14
N ASP A 182 -7.43 -11.49 -7.87
CA ASP A 182 -6.42 -10.73 -8.58
C ASP A 182 -6.46 -11.00 -10.10
N ARG A 183 -6.40 -12.27 -10.48
CA ARG A 183 -6.47 -12.69 -11.90
C ARG A 183 -7.82 -12.41 -12.54
N ALA A 184 -8.92 -12.44 -11.76
CA ALA A 184 -10.26 -12.24 -12.29
C ALA A 184 -10.61 -10.77 -12.49
N LEU A 185 -9.96 -9.83 -11.76
CA LEU A 185 -10.26 -8.40 -11.77
C LEU A 185 -9.13 -7.51 -12.28
N GLY A 186 -7.88 -8.02 -12.33
CA GLY A 186 -6.72 -7.26 -12.79
C GLY A 186 -6.87 -6.68 -14.20
N ASN A 187 -6.04 -5.73 -14.53
CA ASN A 187 -6.15 -4.93 -15.76
C ASN A 187 -6.16 -5.76 -17.05
N VAL A 188 -5.43 -6.88 -17.09
CA VAL A 188 -5.41 -7.78 -18.26
C VAL A 188 -6.80 -8.38 -18.49
N GLU A 189 -7.39 -8.94 -17.45
CA GLU A 189 -8.72 -9.53 -17.54
C GLU A 189 -9.79 -8.48 -17.82
N ARG A 190 -9.71 -7.29 -17.20
CA ARG A 190 -10.61 -6.17 -17.49
C ARG A 190 -10.64 -5.81 -18.98
N LYS A 191 -9.47 -5.70 -19.62
CA LYS A 191 -9.37 -5.43 -21.06
C LYS A 191 -9.96 -6.58 -21.90
N LYS A 192 -9.77 -7.82 -21.48
CA LYS A 192 -10.25 -9.01 -22.17
C LYS A 192 -11.77 -9.15 -22.17
N ILE A 193 -12.41 -8.95 -21.01
CA ILE A 193 -13.85 -9.20 -20.85
C ILE A 193 -14.73 -7.97 -21.10
N GLY A 194 -14.12 -6.79 -21.14
CA GLY A 194 -14.79 -5.50 -21.32
C GLY A 194 -15.40 -4.93 -20.04
N ARG A 195 -15.63 -3.60 -20.04
CA ARG A 195 -16.01 -2.81 -18.86
C ARG A 195 -17.26 -3.33 -18.16
N LYS A 196 -18.35 -3.62 -18.89
CA LYS A 196 -19.64 -4.04 -18.30
C LYS A 196 -19.54 -5.33 -17.51
N ARG A 197 -18.84 -6.36 -18.08
CA ARG A 197 -18.67 -7.64 -17.41
C ARG A 197 -17.71 -7.52 -16.22
N TRP A 198 -16.68 -6.68 -16.37
CA TRP A 198 -15.70 -6.44 -15.32
C TRP A 198 -16.34 -5.74 -14.10
N ARG A 199 -17.15 -4.70 -14.30
CA ARG A 199 -17.92 -4.04 -13.22
C ARG A 199 -18.73 -5.05 -12.41
N LYS A 200 -19.50 -5.91 -13.10
CA LYS A 200 -20.27 -6.96 -12.44
C LYS A 200 -19.40 -7.91 -11.61
N ARG A 201 -18.19 -8.23 -12.10
CA ARG A 201 -17.26 -9.07 -11.32
C ARG A 201 -16.72 -8.33 -10.10
N VAL A 202 -16.46 -7.04 -10.21
CA VAL A 202 -16.06 -6.22 -9.04
C VAL A 202 -17.15 -6.25 -7.98
N SER A 203 -18.41 -5.99 -8.33
CA SER A 203 -19.54 -6.09 -7.39
C SER A 203 -19.59 -7.45 -6.69
N GLN A 204 -19.47 -8.54 -7.45
CA GLN A 204 -19.48 -9.90 -6.90
C GLN A 204 -18.29 -10.17 -5.96
N ALA A 205 -17.12 -9.61 -6.25
CA ALA A 205 -15.96 -9.75 -5.35
C ALA A 205 -16.17 -8.95 -4.06
N ILE A 206 -16.74 -7.75 -4.14
CA ILE A 206 -17.08 -6.94 -2.96
C ILE A 206 -18.11 -7.67 -2.08
N GLU A 207 -19.14 -8.24 -2.67
CA GLU A 207 -20.12 -9.06 -1.95
C GLU A 207 -19.46 -10.27 -1.26
N ALA A 208 -18.52 -10.95 -1.95
CA ALA A 208 -17.79 -12.06 -1.37
C ALA A 208 -16.88 -11.64 -0.20
N PHE A 209 -16.21 -10.49 -0.32
CA PHE A 209 -15.42 -9.92 0.78
C PHE A 209 -16.32 -9.51 1.95
N ASP A 210 -17.48 -8.88 1.70
CA ASP A 210 -18.39 -8.51 2.79
C ASP A 210 -18.91 -9.74 3.54
N ALA A 211 -19.20 -10.82 2.84
CA ALA A 211 -19.63 -12.09 3.47
C ALA A 211 -18.57 -12.70 4.40
N VAL A 212 -17.28 -12.44 4.18
CA VAL A 212 -16.17 -12.98 4.98
C VAL A 212 -15.70 -12.02 6.04
N ILE A 213 -15.56 -10.73 5.69
CA ILE A 213 -14.96 -9.70 6.55
C ILE A 213 -16.02 -9.01 7.40
N HIS A 214 -17.25 -8.88 6.90
CA HIS A 214 -18.32 -8.07 7.51
C HIS A 214 -17.87 -6.63 7.77
N PHE A 215 -17.28 -5.99 6.74
CA PHE A 215 -16.84 -4.60 6.88
C PHE A 215 -18.02 -3.63 7.04
N ASP A 216 -17.81 -2.57 7.80
CA ASP A 216 -18.74 -1.46 7.95
C ASP A 216 -18.63 -0.49 6.75
N ARG A 217 -17.44 -0.39 6.16
CA ARG A 217 -17.14 0.50 5.04
C ARG A 217 -16.08 -0.10 4.12
N ILE A 218 -16.23 0.17 2.81
CA ILE A 218 -15.23 -0.20 1.80
C ILE A 218 -14.81 1.03 0.99
N TYR A 219 -13.51 1.17 0.76
CA TYR A 219 -12.92 2.18 -0.10
C TYR A 219 -12.33 1.51 -1.34
N VAL A 220 -12.74 1.99 -2.52
CA VAL A 220 -12.30 1.43 -3.80
C VAL A 220 -11.45 2.45 -4.54
N GLY A 221 -10.16 2.18 -4.61
CA GLY A 221 -9.14 3.01 -5.25
C GLY A 221 -8.48 2.33 -6.43
N GLY A 222 -7.31 2.87 -6.82
CA GLY A 222 -6.53 2.35 -7.94
C GLY A 222 -6.94 2.92 -9.30
N GLY A 223 -6.04 2.81 -10.30
CA GLY A 223 -6.22 3.43 -11.62
C GLY A 223 -7.44 2.95 -12.41
N ASN A 224 -7.98 1.78 -12.07
CA ASN A 224 -9.17 1.22 -12.69
C ASN A 224 -10.47 1.60 -11.96
N ALA A 225 -10.43 2.17 -10.77
CA ALA A 225 -11.64 2.61 -10.04
C ALA A 225 -12.46 3.64 -10.85
N LYS A 226 -11.82 4.45 -11.69
CA LYS A 226 -12.48 5.40 -12.62
C LYS A 226 -13.45 4.74 -13.61
N HIS A 227 -13.46 3.42 -13.72
CA HIS A 227 -14.36 2.68 -14.59
C HIS A 227 -15.62 2.18 -13.85
N LEU A 228 -15.68 2.37 -12.52
CA LEU A 228 -16.82 2.00 -11.68
C LEU A 228 -17.78 3.17 -11.50
N GLU A 229 -18.98 2.84 -11.12
CA GLU A 229 -20.01 3.74 -10.61
C GLU A 229 -20.30 3.37 -9.15
N ILE A 230 -20.90 4.28 -8.39
CA ILE A 230 -21.18 4.04 -6.96
C ILE A 230 -22.03 2.80 -6.72
N ASP A 231 -22.98 2.54 -7.62
CA ASP A 231 -23.86 1.36 -7.54
C ASP A 231 -23.11 0.03 -7.70
N ASP A 232 -21.91 0.04 -8.30
CA ASP A 232 -21.10 -1.18 -8.45
C ASP A 232 -20.47 -1.62 -7.12
N ILE A 233 -20.30 -0.69 -6.18
CA ILE A 233 -19.61 -0.93 -4.92
C ILE A 233 -20.52 -1.01 -3.70
N GLY A 234 -21.82 -0.76 -3.93
CA GLY A 234 -22.86 -0.91 -2.91
C GLY A 234 -22.91 0.22 -1.86
N PRO A 235 -23.86 0.16 -0.92
CA PRO A 235 -24.16 1.28 -0.01
C PRO A 235 -23.09 1.56 1.04
N LYS A 236 -22.19 0.61 1.30
CA LYS A 236 -21.05 0.79 2.21
C LYS A 236 -19.82 1.36 1.50
N GLY A 237 -19.89 1.57 0.18
CA GLY A 237 -18.75 1.85 -0.68
C GLY A 237 -18.47 3.34 -0.89
N GLU A 238 -17.20 3.67 -1.05
CA GLU A 238 -16.70 4.97 -1.47
C GLU A 238 -15.60 4.80 -2.52
N ILE A 239 -15.70 5.53 -3.65
CA ILE A 239 -14.64 5.54 -4.67
C ILE A 239 -13.65 6.64 -4.30
N VAL A 240 -12.39 6.26 -4.10
CA VAL A 240 -11.34 7.16 -3.63
C VAL A 240 -10.30 7.47 -4.71
N SER A 241 -9.68 8.64 -4.60
CA SER A 241 -8.66 9.11 -5.54
C SER A 241 -7.34 8.38 -5.35
N ASN A 242 -6.59 8.17 -6.45
CA ASN A 242 -5.21 7.65 -6.42
C ASN A 242 -4.17 8.60 -5.79
N ALA A 243 -4.55 9.83 -5.44
CA ALA A 243 -3.63 10.77 -4.80
C ALA A 243 -3.25 10.34 -3.36
N ALA A 244 -4.02 9.41 -2.79
CA ALA A 244 -3.90 8.97 -1.41
C ALA A 244 -2.60 8.24 -1.05
N GLY A 245 -1.92 7.57 -2.02
CA GLY A 245 -0.82 6.66 -1.72
C GLY A 245 0.33 7.28 -0.91
N VAL A 246 0.76 8.50 -1.27
CA VAL A 246 1.87 9.17 -0.57
C VAL A 246 1.42 9.79 0.76
N ILE A 247 0.18 10.35 0.81
CA ILE A 247 -0.39 10.94 2.02
C ILE A 247 -0.57 9.89 3.12
N GLY A 248 -0.90 8.66 2.76
CA GLY A 248 -1.00 7.53 3.69
C GLY A 248 0.27 7.27 4.49
N GLY A 249 1.43 7.63 3.93
CA GLY A 249 2.70 7.52 4.62
C GLY A 249 2.79 8.35 5.91
N VAL A 250 2.20 9.53 5.97
CA VAL A 250 2.14 10.34 7.20
C VAL A 250 1.18 9.69 8.20
N ARG A 251 -0.03 9.33 7.75
CA ARG A 251 -1.06 8.74 8.61
C ARG A 251 -0.66 7.38 9.19
N LEU A 252 0.21 6.65 8.51
CA LEU A 252 0.75 5.39 9.01
C LEU A 252 1.47 5.58 10.36
N TRP A 253 2.27 6.64 10.51
CA TRP A 253 2.94 6.97 11.75
C TRP A 253 1.97 7.29 12.87
N ASP A 254 0.93 8.09 12.59
CA ASP A 254 -0.11 8.41 13.57
C ASP A 254 -0.80 7.14 14.10
N MET A 255 -1.06 6.16 13.21
CA MET A 255 -1.67 4.88 13.57
C MET A 255 -0.75 4.00 14.44
N VAL A 256 0.54 3.97 14.14
CA VAL A 256 1.53 3.22 14.91
C VAL A 256 1.66 3.80 16.32
N GLU A 257 1.76 5.12 16.45
CA GLU A 257 1.82 5.82 17.75
C GLU A 257 0.55 5.58 18.57
N ALA A 258 -0.63 5.75 17.96
CA ALA A 258 -1.90 5.50 18.64
C ALA A 258 -2.06 4.05 19.10
N THR A 259 -1.48 3.09 18.37
CA THR A 259 -1.50 1.68 18.75
C THR A 259 -0.54 1.39 19.91
N ALA A 260 0.65 1.98 19.90
CA ALA A 260 1.61 1.87 21.00
C ALA A 260 1.05 2.39 22.32
N GLN A 261 0.38 3.56 22.28
CA GLN A 261 -0.26 4.19 23.43
C GLN A 261 -1.41 3.36 24.05
N ARG A 262 -2.13 2.58 23.22
CA ARG A 262 -3.23 1.71 23.71
C ARG A 262 -2.73 0.42 24.40
N ARG A 263 -1.47 0.05 24.20
CA ARG A 263 -0.86 -1.16 24.75
C ARG A 263 -0.02 -0.92 26.01
N GLY A 264 0.36 0.33 26.30
CA GLY A 264 1.08 0.76 27.51
C GLY A 264 0.11 1.23 28.59
#